data_dbe9f3e08de30027a17d5d79656fb7f2
#
_entry.id   dbe9f3e08de30027a17d5d79656fb7f2
#
_cell.length_a   1.000
_cell.length_b   1.000
_cell.length_c   1.000
_cell.angle_alpha   90.00
_cell.angle_beta   90.00
_cell.angle_gamma   90.00
#
_symmetry.space_group_name_H-M   'P 1'
#
loop_
_entity.id
_entity.type
_entity.pdbx_description
1 polymer ?
#
loop_
_entity_poly.entity_id
_entity_poly.type
_entity_poly.pdbx_seq_one_letter_code
_entity_poly.pdbx_strand_id
1 'polypeptide(L)'
;MPGKGGLQLTGKLGEVIRESAQIGLSWVKAHAYELGLTDARGFTASAFEEAEDDAAKAEPRRGEPFLTDRDMHLHMPEGSIGKEGPSAGTAILTALVSLLTRTRVNPDIAMTGEISLVGQVLPVGGLKEKILAAHRAGIKTIIAPAANRSDIEDKVPESVKTGIRFVYVEDVREVLEEVFRDEKIVEVWRERMPW
;
A
#
# COMPACT_ATOMS: atom_id res chain seq x y z
N MET A 1 4.79 -15.98 9.40
CA MET A 1 5.14 -16.91 10.46
C MET A 1 3.86 -17.31 11.20
N PRO A 2 3.76 -18.50 11.83
CA PRO A 2 2.61 -18.85 12.66
C PRO A 2 2.41 -17.81 13.76
N GLY A 3 1.16 -17.42 14.06
CA GLY A 3 0.88 -16.34 15.00
C GLY A 3 -0.62 -16.15 15.25
N LYS A 4 -0.99 -14.94 15.64
CA LYS A 4 -2.37 -14.55 15.97
C LYS A 4 -2.86 -13.34 15.17
N GLY A 5 -2.27 -13.09 14.01
CA GLY A 5 -2.63 -11.95 13.14
C GLY A 5 -1.95 -10.64 13.55
N GLY A 6 -0.90 -10.69 14.35
CA GLY A 6 -0.16 -9.54 14.82
C GLY A 6 0.85 -8.99 13.81
N LEU A 7 1.29 -7.75 14.03
CA LEU A 7 2.38 -7.11 13.30
C LEU A 7 3.56 -6.90 14.24
N GLN A 8 4.66 -7.59 13.96
CA GLN A 8 5.94 -7.38 14.66
C GLN A 8 6.76 -6.36 13.88
N LEU A 9 7.30 -5.38 14.60
CA LEU A 9 8.08 -4.29 14.03
C LEU A 9 9.45 -4.25 14.69
N THR A 10 10.51 -4.36 13.89
CA THR A 10 11.90 -4.31 14.37
C THR A 10 12.74 -3.34 13.55
N GLY A 11 13.81 -2.85 14.14
CA GLY A 11 14.68 -1.80 13.60
C GLY A 11 14.47 -0.47 14.31
N LYS A 12 15.18 0.57 13.88
CA LYS A 12 15.01 1.93 14.40
C LYS A 12 13.83 2.61 13.70
N LEU A 13 12.63 2.32 14.16
CA LEU A 13 11.39 2.88 13.68
C LEU A 13 10.85 3.89 14.69
N GLY A 14 10.68 5.15 14.27
CA GLY A 14 9.91 6.13 15.00
C GLY A 14 8.43 5.71 15.12
N GLU A 15 7.69 6.32 16.03
CA GLU A 15 6.28 6.01 16.27
C GLU A 15 5.43 6.16 15.02
N VAL A 16 5.68 7.20 14.23
CA VAL A 16 4.94 7.49 12.99
C VAL A 16 5.07 6.39 11.94
N ILE A 17 6.28 5.80 11.78
CA ILE A 17 6.45 4.67 10.84
C ILE A 17 5.77 3.41 11.38
N ARG A 18 5.78 3.21 12.69
CA ARG A 18 5.06 2.08 13.33
C ARG A 18 3.57 2.19 13.07
N GLU A 19 3.01 3.38 13.22
CA GLU A 19 1.62 3.67 12.89
C GLU A 19 1.33 3.46 11.41
N SER A 20 2.16 3.97 10.49
CA SER A 20 2.02 3.76 9.05
C SER A 20 2.00 2.26 8.68
N ALA A 21 2.82 1.45 9.34
CA ALA A 21 2.82 0.00 9.12
C ALA A 21 1.53 -0.67 9.61
N GLN A 22 0.98 -0.21 10.73
CA GLN A 22 -0.29 -0.70 11.26
C GLN A 22 -1.47 -0.29 10.36
N ILE A 23 -1.47 0.95 9.86
CA ILE A 23 -2.45 1.45 8.90
C ILE A 23 -2.41 0.61 7.62
N GLY A 24 -1.20 0.37 7.07
CA GLY A 24 -1.02 -0.46 5.89
C GLY A 24 -1.58 -1.88 6.05
N LEU A 25 -1.28 -2.53 7.18
CA LEU A 25 -1.82 -3.87 7.45
C LEU A 25 -3.34 -3.85 7.65
N SER A 26 -3.87 -2.82 8.33
CA SER A 26 -5.31 -2.66 8.53
C SER A 26 -6.04 -2.48 7.21
N TRP A 27 -5.50 -1.66 6.31
CA TRP A 27 -6.05 -1.46 4.96
C TRP A 27 -6.04 -2.78 4.16
N VAL A 28 -4.93 -3.52 4.16
CA VAL A 28 -4.83 -4.82 3.49
C VAL A 28 -5.85 -5.83 4.03
N LYS A 29 -6.04 -5.88 5.35
CA LYS A 29 -7.05 -6.75 5.97
C LYS A 29 -8.47 -6.37 5.57
N ALA A 30 -8.77 -5.08 5.53
CA ALA A 30 -10.08 -4.57 5.14
C ALA A 30 -10.41 -4.85 3.67
N HIS A 31 -9.39 -4.90 2.80
CA HIS A 31 -9.54 -5.11 1.36
C HIS A 31 -9.04 -6.50 0.90
N ALA A 32 -9.03 -7.47 1.80
CA ALA A 32 -8.49 -8.80 1.50
C ALA A 32 -9.22 -9.52 0.35
N TYR A 33 -10.54 -9.35 0.26
CA TYR A 33 -11.33 -9.88 -0.85
C TYR A 33 -10.98 -9.20 -2.18
N GLU A 34 -10.97 -7.89 -2.20
CA GLU A 34 -10.64 -7.08 -3.36
C GLU A 34 -9.22 -7.38 -3.86
N LEU A 35 -8.30 -7.60 -2.95
CA LEU A 35 -6.92 -7.99 -3.27
C LEU A 35 -6.78 -9.46 -3.73
N GLY A 36 -7.86 -10.24 -3.75
CA GLY A 36 -7.83 -11.65 -4.11
C GLY A 36 -7.21 -12.57 -3.06
N LEU A 37 -7.14 -12.10 -1.81
CA LEU A 37 -6.54 -12.84 -0.69
C LEU A 37 -7.55 -13.73 0.03
N THR A 38 -8.84 -13.46 -0.17
CA THR A 38 -9.96 -14.27 0.35
C THR A 38 -11.02 -14.48 -0.74
N ASP A 39 -11.80 -15.55 -0.61
CA ASP A 39 -12.85 -15.92 -1.57
C ASP A 39 -14.20 -15.25 -1.26
N ALA A 40 -14.39 -14.74 -0.06
CA ALA A 40 -15.60 -14.07 0.36
C ALA A 40 -15.29 -12.68 0.93
N ARG A 41 -16.20 -11.74 0.66
CA ARG A 41 -16.18 -10.42 1.33
C ARG A 41 -16.38 -10.62 2.83
N GLY A 42 -15.54 -9.97 3.64
CA GLY A 42 -15.80 -9.82 5.05
C GLY A 42 -17.04 -8.97 5.30
N PHE A 43 -17.38 -8.72 6.56
CA PHE A 43 -18.53 -7.90 6.96
C PHE A 43 -18.42 -6.48 6.36
N THR A 44 -19.06 -6.27 5.21
CA THR A 44 -19.36 -4.94 4.67
C THR A 44 -20.84 -4.64 4.89
N ALA A 45 -21.22 -3.36 4.92
CA ALA A 45 -22.61 -2.95 5.09
C ALA A 45 -23.57 -3.60 4.05
N SER A 46 -23.08 -3.88 2.84
CA SER A 46 -23.83 -4.59 1.80
C SER A 46 -24.18 -6.04 2.15
N ALA A 47 -23.45 -6.67 3.05
CA ALA A 47 -23.82 -8.01 3.56
C ALA A 47 -25.05 -7.98 4.47
N PHE A 48 -25.46 -6.80 4.96
CA PHE A 48 -26.69 -6.62 5.73
C PHE A 48 -27.89 -6.34 4.82
N GLU A 49 -27.70 -5.70 3.67
CA GLU A 49 -28.80 -5.39 2.73
C GLU A 49 -29.29 -6.64 1.96
N GLU A 50 -28.39 -7.58 1.64
CA GLU A 50 -28.76 -8.85 0.98
C GLU A 50 -29.40 -9.88 1.94
N ALA A 51 -29.34 -9.66 3.25
CA ALA A 51 -29.90 -10.57 4.25
C ALA A 51 -31.39 -10.32 4.54
N GLU A 52 -31.98 -9.23 4.07
CA GLU A 52 -33.41 -8.95 4.33
C GLU A 52 -34.38 -9.75 3.44
N ASP A 53 -33.97 -10.18 2.24
CA ASP A 53 -34.85 -10.88 1.30
C ASP A 53 -34.85 -12.42 1.42
N ASP A 54 -33.87 -13.06 2.10
CA ASP A 54 -33.78 -14.50 2.24
C ASP A 54 -33.47 -14.99 3.68
N ALA A 55 -33.93 -14.26 4.68
CA ALA A 55 -33.59 -14.43 6.11
C ALA A 55 -34.03 -15.76 6.76
N ALA A 56 -34.57 -16.72 6.03
CA ALA A 56 -35.10 -17.94 6.64
C ALA A 56 -34.20 -19.18 6.50
N LYS A 57 -33.13 -19.19 5.70
CA LYS A 57 -32.36 -20.43 5.41
C LYS A 57 -30.87 -20.34 5.19
N ALA A 58 -30.22 -19.18 5.23
CA ALA A 58 -28.76 -19.09 5.06
C ALA A 58 -28.08 -18.82 6.40
N GLU A 59 -27.31 -19.77 6.91
CA GLU A 59 -26.33 -19.47 7.94
C GLU A 59 -25.40 -18.35 7.38
N PRO A 60 -25.14 -17.27 8.17
CA PRO A 60 -24.23 -16.23 7.73
C PRO A 60 -22.87 -16.90 7.47
N ARG A 61 -22.46 -16.96 6.21
CA ARG A 61 -21.08 -17.36 5.85
C ARG A 61 -20.16 -16.31 6.43
N ARG A 62 -19.73 -16.51 7.66
CA ARG A 62 -18.61 -15.78 8.24
C ARG A 62 -17.40 -16.14 7.40
N GLY A 63 -16.99 -15.22 6.52
CA GLY A 63 -15.72 -15.36 5.85
C GLY A 63 -14.63 -15.59 6.92
N GLU A 64 -13.77 -16.57 6.73
CA GLU A 64 -12.68 -16.81 7.68
C GLU A 64 -11.88 -15.52 7.87
N PRO A 65 -11.62 -15.09 9.11
CA PRO A 65 -10.89 -13.87 9.35
C PRO A 65 -9.49 -14.00 8.74
N PHE A 66 -9.15 -13.10 7.83
CA PHE A 66 -7.87 -13.08 7.13
C PHE A 66 -6.69 -12.81 8.09
N LEU A 67 -5.62 -13.60 7.99
CA LEU A 67 -4.41 -13.50 8.81
C LEU A 67 -4.59 -13.74 10.32
N THR A 68 -5.53 -14.56 10.74
CA THR A 68 -5.70 -14.86 12.18
C THR A 68 -4.71 -15.87 12.73
N ASP A 69 -4.14 -16.70 11.87
CA ASP A 69 -3.19 -17.76 12.20
C ASP A 69 -1.72 -17.40 11.90
N ARG A 70 -1.48 -16.19 11.39
CA ARG A 70 -0.15 -15.75 10.94
C ARG A 70 0.16 -14.34 11.39
N ASP A 71 1.38 -14.16 11.92
CA ASP A 71 1.93 -12.84 12.18
C ASP A 71 2.76 -12.35 10.99
N MET A 72 2.72 -11.04 10.79
CA MET A 72 3.60 -10.34 9.85
C MET A 72 4.78 -9.74 10.62
N HIS A 73 5.96 -9.80 10.02
CA HIS A 73 7.16 -9.18 10.59
C HIS A 73 7.75 -8.19 9.58
N LEU A 74 7.70 -6.93 9.93
CA LEU A 74 8.35 -5.85 9.18
C LEU A 74 9.65 -5.47 9.87
N HIS A 75 10.77 -5.61 9.17
CA HIS A 75 12.08 -5.15 9.62
C HIS A 75 12.57 -4.03 8.71
N MET A 76 12.86 -2.88 9.30
CA MET A 76 13.53 -1.79 8.59
C MET A 76 14.92 -1.60 9.22
N PRO A 77 15.99 -2.06 8.55
CA PRO A 77 17.34 -1.95 9.09
C PRO A 77 17.72 -0.50 9.34
N GLU A 78 18.49 -0.30 10.39
CA GLU A 78 19.06 0.99 10.72
C GLU A 78 19.98 1.44 9.58
N GLY A 79 19.65 2.56 8.95
CA GLY A 79 20.58 3.28 8.10
C GLY A 79 21.28 4.37 8.93
N SER A 80 22.23 5.08 8.33
CA SER A 80 22.92 6.20 8.96
C SER A 80 22.00 7.38 9.33
N ILE A 81 20.76 7.39 8.83
CA ILE A 81 19.74 8.44 9.06
C ILE A 81 18.53 7.82 9.71
N GLY A 82 18.09 8.38 10.84
CA GLY A 82 16.84 8.00 11.51
C GLY A 82 15.64 8.13 10.57
N LYS A 83 14.70 7.20 10.68
CA LYS A 83 13.49 7.13 9.85
C LYS A 83 12.30 7.51 10.74
N GLU A 84 11.83 8.75 10.63
CA GLU A 84 10.83 9.29 11.55
C GLU A 84 9.51 9.68 10.87
N GLY A 85 9.50 9.88 9.56
CA GLY A 85 8.33 10.39 8.85
C GLY A 85 7.37 9.32 8.31
N PRO A 86 6.10 9.66 8.03
CA PRO A 86 5.07 8.73 7.55
C PRO A 86 5.24 8.37 6.07
N SER A 87 6.21 8.94 5.39
CA SER A 87 6.37 8.90 3.93
C SER A 87 6.68 7.52 3.33
N ALA A 88 6.90 6.51 4.16
CA ALA A 88 7.08 5.12 3.75
C ALA A 88 5.76 4.31 3.68
N GLY A 89 4.62 4.92 3.98
CA GLY A 89 3.33 4.24 4.05
C GLY A 89 2.97 3.48 2.78
N THR A 90 3.09 4.13 1.63
CA THR A 90 2.85 3.49 0.32
C THR A 90 3.77 2.30 0.06
N ALA A 91 5.06 2.43 0.38
CA ALA A 91 6.04 1.37 0.18
C ALA A 91 5.81 0.17 1.13
N ILE A 92 5.45 0.43 2.39
CA ILE A 92 5.14 -0.61 3.37
C ILE A 92 3.89 -1.37 2.92
N LEU A 93 2.82 -0.68 2.56
CA LEU A 93 1.59 -1.31 2.07
C LEU A 93 1.85 -2.15 0.82
N THR A 94 2.58 -1.61 -0.15
CA THR A 94 2.97 -2.33 -1.37
C THR A 94 3.76 -3.60 -1.06
N ALA A 95 4.70 -3.54 -0.11
CA ALA A 95 5.47 -4.70 0.31
C ALA A 95 4.60 -5.78 0.96
N LEU A 96 3.61 -5.39 1.78
CA LEU A 96 2.64 -6.31 2.36
C LEU A 96 1.79 -6.99 1.28
N VAL A 97 1.27 -6.22 0.32
CA VAL A 97 0.49 -6.76 -0.81
C VAL A 97 1.35 -7.70 -1.64
N SER A 98 2.56 -7.31 -2.02
CA SER A 98 3.51 -8.15 -2.77
C SER A 98 3.75 -9.50 -2.08
N LEU A 99 4.02 -9.48 -0.78
CA LEU A 99 4.25 -10.68 0.01
C LEU A 99 3.02 -11.60 0.06
N LEU A 100 1.85 -11.03 0.31
CA LEU A 100 0.61 -11.78 0.50
C LEU A 100 0.05 -12.34 -0.81
N THR A 101 0.14 -11.58 -1.90
CA THR A 101 -0.26 -12.02 -3.24
C THR A 101 0.82 -12.85 -3.94
N ARG A 102 2.04 -12.91 -3.38
CA ARG A 102 3.23 -13.53 -3.99
C ARG A 102 3.56 -12.94 -5.37
N THR A 103 3.26 -11.67 -5.56
CA THR A 103 3.48 -10.95 -6.82
C THR A 103 4.69 -10.03 -6.66
N ARG A 104 5.55 -10.00 -7.66
CA ARG A 104 6.78 -9.21 -7.62
C ARG A 104 6.52 -7.74 -7.89
N VAL A 105 7.20 -6.88 -7.14
CA VAL A 105 7.24 -5.44 -7.39
C VAL A 105 8.21 -5.16 -8.54
N ASN A 106 7.84 -4.22 -9.43
CA ASN A 106 8.76 -3.74 -10.46
C ASN A 106 9.95 -3.03 -9.79
N PRO A 107 11.21 -3.48 -10.05
CA PRO A 107 12.41 -2.94 -9.38
C PRO A 107 12.77 -1.51 -9.83
N ASP A 108 12.24 -1.03 -10.96
CA ASP A 108 12.53 0.29 -11.51
C ASP A 108 11.61 1.39 -10.96
N ILE A 109 10.79 1.06 -9.95
CA ILE A 109 9.84 1.97 -9.30
C ILE A 109 10.34 2.36 -7.92
N ALA A 110 10.33 3.66 -7.64
CA ALA A 110 10.38 4.20 -6.28
C ALA A 110 9.06 4.89 -5.95
N MET A 111 8.72 4.92 -4.67
CA MET A 111 7.49 5.56 -4.23
C MET A 111 7.68 6.28 -2.91
N THR A 112 6.84 7.26 -2.67
CA THR A 112 6.72 7.96 -1.40
C THR A 112 5.28 8.43 -1.21
N GLY A 113 4.78 8.38 0.00
CA GLY A 113 3.43 8.81 0.35
C GLY A 113 3.07 8.32 1.74
N GLU A 114 2.38 9.16 2.49
CA GLU A 114 1.67 8.76 3.69
C GLU A 114 0.32 8.17 3.26
N ILE A 115 -0.21 7.21 4.01
CA ILE A 115 -1.50 6.60 3.73
C ILE A 115 -2.46 6.80 4.89
N SER A 116 -3.73 7.06 4.58
CA SER A 116 -4.82 7.07 5.55
C SER A 116 -5.48 5.68 5.65
N LEU A 117 -6.28 5.46 6.70
CA LEU A 117 -7.04 4.21 6.87
C LEU A 117 -8.03 3.93 5.72
N VAL A 118 -8.50 4.98 5.05
CA VAL A 118 -9.39 4.85 3.88
C VAL A 118 -8.66 4.73 2.55
N GLY A 119 -7.33 4.67 2.55
CA GLY A 119 -6.51 4.47 1.36
C GLY A 119 -6.08 5.73 0.63
N GLN A 120 -6.36 6.92 1.16
CA GLN A 120 -5.85 8.16 0.56
C GLN A 120 -4.34 8.24 0.66
N VAL A 121 -3.69 8.72 -0.39
CA VAL A 121 -2.26 9.01 -0.42
C VAL A 121 -2.04 10.49 -0.12
N LEU A 122 -1.47 10.76 1.05
CA LEU A 122 -1.30 12.10 1.60
C LEU A 122 0.08 12.69 1.24
N PRO A 123 0.20 14.03 1.16
CA PRO A 123 1.43 14.71 0.79
C PRO A 123 2.55 14.50 1.82
N VAL A 124 3.78 14.52 1.34
CA VAL A 124 4.98 14.29 2.16
C VAL A 124 6.06 15.33 1.89
N GLY A 125 7.02 15.42 2.82
CA GLY A 125 8.19 16.29 2.68
C GLY A 125 9.43 15.61 2.11
N GLY A 126 10.50 16.39 1.89
CA GLY A 126 11.82 15.89 1.49
C GLY A 126 11.88 15.34 0.06
N LEU A 127 11.01 15.81 -0.83
CA LEU A 127 10.86 15.26 -2.19
C LEU A 127 12.11 15.47 -3.04
N LYS A 128 12.75 16.61 -2.94
CA LYS A 128 13.97 16.91 -3.71
C LYS A 128 15.06 15.89 -3.44
N GLU A 129 15.33 15.60 -2.18
CA GLU A 129 16.34 14.65 -1.74
C GLU A 129 15.98 13.22 -2.14
N LYS A 130 14.71 12.85 -2.01
CA LYS A 130 14.19 11.52 -2.39
C LYS A 130 14.31 11.30 -3.90
N ILE A 131 13.90 12.27 -4.70
CA ILE A 131 13.95 12.19 -6.16
C ILE A 131 15.41 12.15 -6.63
N LEU A 132 16.29 12.95 -6.03
CA LEU A 132 17.71 12.92 -6.33
C LEU A 132 18.33 11.56 -6.00
N ALA A 133 17.96 10.96 -4.89
CA ALA A 133 18.41 9.61 -4.52
C ALA A 133 17.90 8.55 -5.52
N ALA A 134 16.63 8.62 -5.92
CA ALA A 134 16.04 7.74 -6.92
C ALA A 134 16.73 7.87 -8.29
N HIS A 135 17.00 9.11 -8.73
CA HIS A 135 17.74 9.39 -9.96
C HIS A 135 19.14 8.75 -9.93
N ARG A 136 19.89 8.91 -8.84
CA ARG A 136 21.20 8.29 -8.65
C ARG A 136 21.17 6.78 -8.64
N ALA A 137 20.08 6.19 -8.15
CA ALA A 137 19.84 4.75 -8.15
C ALA A 137 19.37 4.21 -9.51
N GLY A 138 19.18 5.06 -10.51
CA GLY A 138 18.74 4.65 -11.85
C GLY A 138 17.26 4.30 -11.96
N ILE A 139 16.43 4.72 -11.00
CA ILE A 139 14.99 4.51 -10.99
C ILE A 139 14.35 5.17 -12.22
N LYS A 140 13.40 4.49 -12.83
CA LYS A 140 12.71 4.92 -14.05
C LYS A 140 11.34 5.52 -13.79
N THR A 141 10.68 5.12 -12.71
CA THR A 141 9.36 5.62 -12.35
C THR A 141 9.31 6.02 -10.88
N ILE A 142 8.77 7.20 -10.60
CA ILE A 142 8.52 7.67 -9.23
C ILE A 142 7.02 7.86 -9.05
N ILE A 143 6.45 7.19 -8.05
CA ILE A 143 5.09 7.38 -7.61
C ILE A 143 5.10 8.35 -6.43
N ALA A 144 4.32 9.41 -6.52
CA ALA A 144 4.25 10.46 -5.52
C ALA A 144 2.81 10.95 -5.34
N PRO A 145 2.45 11.52 -4.17
CA PRO A 145 1.13 12.08 -3.95
C PRO A 145 0.79 13.17 -4.98
N ALA A 146 -0.43 13.18 -5.50
CA ALA A 146 -0.89 14.21 -6.44
C ALA A 146 -0.78 15.63 -5.85
N ALA A 147 -1.03 15.76 -4.56
CA ALA A 147 -0.88 17.03 -3.84
C ALA A 147 0.55 17.58 -3.82
N ASN A 148 1.55 16.75 -4.07
CA ASN A 148 2.95 17.18 -4.17
C ASN A 148 3.41 17.55 -5.58
N ARG A 149 2.55 17.49 -6.58
CA ARG A 149 2.93 17.75 -7.99
C ARG A 149 3.64 19.09 -8.15
N SER A 150 3.06 20.19 -7.65
CA SER A 150 3.66 21.52 -7.77
C SER A 150 5.03 21.61 -7.07
N ASP A 151 5.18 20.98 -5.92
CA ASP A 151 6.48 20.93 -5.22
C ASP A 151 7.55 20.24 -6.06
N ILE A 152 7.20 19.19 -6.78
CA ILE A 152 8.13 18.45 -7.65
C ILE A 152 8.44 19.29 -8.89
N GLU A 153 7.42 19.87 -9.52
CA GLU A 153 7.58 20.68 -10.73
C GLU A 153 8.44 21.92 -10.48
N ASP A 154 8.21 22.61 -9.36
CA ASP A 154 8.87 23.89 -9.05
C ASP A 154 10.24 23.75 -8.38
N LYS A 155 10.41 22.73 -7.51
CA LYS A 155 11.59 22.64 -6.62
C LYS A 155 12.63 21.62 -7.06
N VAL A 156 12.28 20.69 -7.97
CA VAL A 156 13.22 19.67 -8.47
C VAL A 156 13.80 20.11 -9.81
N PRO A 157 15.14 20.19 -9.92
CA PRO A 157 15.79 20.59 -11.17
C PRO A 157 15.42 19.67 -12.34
N GLU A 158 15.24 20.24 -13.53
CA GLU A 158 14.86 19.51 -14.74
C GLU A 158 15.86 18.41 -15.09
N SER A 159 17.14 18.66 -14.88
CA SER A 159 18.20 17.66 -15.09
C SER A 159 18.07 16.40 -14.26
N VAL A 160 17.40 16.48 -13.10
CA VAL A 160 17.13 15.35 -12.22
C VAL A 160 15.85 14.62 -12.62
N LYS A 161 14.87 15.35 -13.17
CA LYS A 161 13.61 14.79 -13.66
C LYS A 161 13.75 14.06 -15.00
N THR A 162 14.74 14.44 -15.78
CA THR A 162 14.97 13.85 -17.11
C THR A 162 15.19 12.35 -17.04
N GLY A 163 14.41 11.60 -17.80
CA GLY A 163 14.46 10.13 -17.84
C GLY A 163 13.69 9.43 -16.72
N ILE A 164 13.01 10.16 -15.85
CA ILE A 164 12.11 9.63 -14.84
C ILE A 164 10.66 9.94 -15.22
N ARG A 165 9.81 8.91 -15.19
CA ARG A 165 8.37 9.07 -15.32
C ARG A 165 7.76 9.30 -13.93
N PHE A 166 7.05 10.40 -13.76
CA PHE A 166 6.31 10.68 -12.53
C PHE A 166 4.86 10.24 -12.66
N VAL A 167 4.39 9.50 -11.66
CA VAL A 167 3.01 9.06 -11.52
C VAL A 167 2.48 9.70 -10.24
N TYR A 168 1.49 10.56 -10.41
CA TYR A 168 0.85 11.27 -9.30
C TYR A 168 -0.44 10.56 -8.93
N VAL A 169 -0.59 10.21 -7.67
CA VAL A 169 -1.67 9.37 -7.17
C VAL A 169 -2.38 10.01 -5.98
N GLU A 170 -3.66 9.71 -5.83
CA GLU A 170 -4.50 10.16 -4.72
C GLU A 170 -4.93 8.99 -3.81
N ASP A 171 -4.90 7.77 -4.35
CA ASP A 171 -5.36 6.56 -3.66
C ASP A 171 -4.33 5.42 -3.77
N VAL A 172 -4.28 4.56 -2.76
CA VAL A 172 -3.36 3.40 -2.74
C VAL A 172 -3.66 2.40 -3.86
N ARG A 173 -4.88 2.33 -4.37
CA ARG A 173 -5.25 1.47 -5.49
C ARG A 173 -4.50 1.86 -6.76
N GLU A 174 -4.37 3.17 -7.02
CA GLU A 174 -3.56 3.69 -8.13
C GLU A 174 -2.07 3.34 -7.98
N VAL A 175 -1.57 3.37 -6.74
CA VAL A 175 -0.20 2.90 -6.43
C VAL A 175 -0.05 1.43 -6.80
N LEU A 176 -0.96 0.58 -6.35
CA LEU A 176 -0.92 -0.86 -6.60
C LEU A 176 -1.06 -1.18 -8.09
N GLU A 177 -1.98 -0.53 -8.80
CA GLU A 177 -2.12 -0.71 -10.26
C GLU A 177 -0.84 -0.34 -11.02
N GLU A 178 -0.19 0.74 -10.63
CA GLU A 178 1.05 1.15 -11.28
C GLU A 178 2.20 0.18 -11.00
N VAL A 179 2.35 -0.24 -9.74
CA VAL A 179 3.46 -1.12 -9.30
C VAL A 179 3.35 -2.52 -9.88
N PHE A 180 2.13 -3.04 -9.99
CA PHE A 180 1.86 -4.41 -10.46
C PHE A 180 1.25 -4.44 -11.87
N ARG A 181 1.38 -3.35 -12.64
CA ARG A 181 0.74 -3.13 -13.95
C ARG A 181 0.79 -4.34 -14.89
N ASP A 182 1.92 -5.03 -14.94
CA ASP A 182 2.17 -6.14 -15.86
C ASP A 182 1.82 -7.51 -15.26
N GLU A 183 1.24 -7.51 -14.06
CA GLU A 183 0.92 -8.73 -13.31
C GLU A 183 -0.57 -9.08 -13.42
N LYS A 184 -0.87 -10.37 -13.57
CA LYS A 184 -2.26 -10.87 -13.73
C LYS A 184 -3.18 -10.52 -12.57
N ILE A 185 -2.64 -10.28 -11.38
CA ILE A 185 -3.43 -9.94 -10.19
C ILE A 185 -4.21 -8.62 -10.37
N VAL A 186 -3.72 -7.72 -11.22
CA VAL A 186 -4.38 -6.44 -11.51
C VAL A 186 -5.73 -6.66 -12.22
N GLU A 187 -5.88 -7.70 -13.02
CA GLU A 187 -7.16 -8.06 -13.65
C GLU A 187 -8.20 -8.43 -12.57
N VAL A 188 -7.78 -9.22 -11.58
CA VAL A 188 -8.64 -9.58 -10.43
C VAL A 188 -9.05 -8.33 -9.64
N TRP A 189 -8.13 -7.40 -9.44
CA TRP A 189 -8.42 -6.16 -8.73
C TRP A 189 -9.43 -5.29 -9.46
N ARG A 190 -9.30 -5.15 -10.79
CA ARG A 190 -10.25 -4.38 -11.61
C ARG A 190 -11.66 -4.97 -11.58
N GLU A 191 -11.78 -6.28 -11.47
CA GLU A 191 -13.08 -6.95 -11.34
C GLU A 191 -13.70 -6.78 -9.94
N ARG A 192 -12.88 -6.80 -8.88
CA ARG A 192 -13.34 -6.83 -7.50
C ARG A 192 -13.36 -5.46 -6.81
N MET A 193 -12.59 -4.50 -7.28
CA MET A 193 -12.59 -3.11 -6.81
C MET A 193 -13.35 -2.24 -7.82
N PRO A 194 -14.66 -2.03 -7.67
CA PRO A 194 -15.34 -1.02 -8.47
C PRO A 194 -14.77 0.36 -8.10
N TRP A 195 -14.24 1.04 -9.07
CA TRP A 195 -13.68 2.41 -8.97
C TRP A 195 -14.76 3.46 -8.82
#